data_6b033c4794c616d46fc584350f6f2c96
#
_entry.id   6b033c4794c616d46fc584350f6f2c96
#
_cell.length_a   1.000
_cell.length_b   1.000
_cell.length_c   1.000
_cell.angle_alpha   90.00
_cell.angle_beta   90.00
_cell.angle_gamma   90.00
#
_symmetry.space_group_name_H-M   'P 1'
#
loop_
_entity.id
_entity.type
_entity.pdbx_description
1 polymer ?
#
loop_
_entity_poly.entity_id
_entity_poly.type
_entity_poly.pdbx_seq_one_letter_code
_entity_poly.pdbx_strand_id
1 'polypeptide(L)'
;MQYKVDGVDNFIKHIKVDANRALLYCAEYLQWKIREEIEVDSYDTGNLARSITYRQVSDGVVEVGTNLEYAPVREYGRKPGTFPNLDALVGWSARHGMLIYGGATSSYDALHYKDRSTIYLIARAIAIRGIKGKGTFQRVYNQEKQNIINLFNDLMANKWQ
;
A
#
# COMPACT_ATOMS: atom_id res chain seq x y z
N MET A 1 -49.04 4.11 -31.25
CA MET A 1 -49.06 4.72 -29.91
C MET A 1 -47.63 4.82 -29.45
N GLN A 2 -47.07 6.00 -29.22
CA GLN A 2 -45.69 6.19 -28.78
C GLN A 2 -45.73 6.73 -27.33
N TYR A 3 -45.00 6.09 -26.43
CA TYR A 3 -44.82 6.56 -25.07
C TYR A 3 -43.40 7.11 -24.94
N LYS A 4 -43.26 8.34 -24.42
CA LYS A 4 -41.96 8.96 -24.12
C LYS A 4 -41.85 9.02 -22.60
N VAL A 5 -40.74 8.47 -22.06
CA VAL A 5 -40.41 8.58 -20.65
C VAL A 5 -39.27 9.60 -20.54
N ASP A 6 -39.57 10.77 -20.00
CA ASP A 6 -38.60 11.84 -19.76
C ASP A 6 -37.97 11.70 -18.37
N GLY A 7 -36.74 12.17 -18.24
CA GLY A 7 -36.03 12.20 -16.95
C GLY A 7 -35.12 11.02 -16.64
N VAL A 8 -35.14 9.94 -17.42
CA VAL A 8 -34.30 8.75 -17.25
C VAL A 8 -32.80 9.10 -17.26
N ASP A 9 -32.39 9.95 -18.22
CA ASP A 9 -30.98 10.37 -18.34
C ASP A 9 -30.50 11.15 -17.13
N ASN A 10 -31.34 12.03 -16.59
CA ASN A 10 -31.01 12.74 -15.34
C ASN A 10 -30.93 11.79 -14.15
N PHE A 11 -31.83 10.84 -14.04
CA PHE A 11 -31.82 9.81 -13.01
C PHE A 11 -30.53 8.98 -13.07
N ILE A 12 -30.16 8.49 -14.25
CA ILE A 12 -28.91 7.72 -14.45
C ILE A 12 -27.69 8.58 -14.06
N LYS A 13 -27.67 9.86 -14.42
CA LYS A 13 -26.58 10.76 -14.04
C LYS A 13 -26.47 10.93 -12.53
N HIS A 14 -27.56 11.08 -11.81
CA HIS A 14 -27.55 11.17 -10.35
C HIS A 14 -27.07 9.88 -9.69
N ILE A 15 -27.53 8.71 -10.16
CA ILE A 15 -27.05 7.42 -9.66
C ILE A 15 -25.55 7.28 -9.84
N LYS A 16 -25.00 7.65 -11.00
CA LYS A 16 -23.54 7.58 -11.25
C LYS A 16 -22.76 8.46 -10.28
N VAL A 17 -23.22 9.68 -10.03
CA VAL A 17 -22.58 10.61 -9.09
C VAL A 17 -22.58 10.02 -7.67
N ASP A 18 -23.72 9.49 -7.23
CA ASP A 18 -23.82 8.91 -5.88
C ASP A 18 -23.01 7.61 -5.74
N ALA A 19 -22.99 6.76 -6.76
CA ALA A 19 -22.15 5.56 -6.80
C ALA A 19 -20.67 5.89 -6.73
N ASN A 20 -20.20 6.89 -7.49
CA ASN A 20 -18.81 7.35 -7.44
C ASN A 20 -18.45 7.88 -6.04
N ARG A 21 -19.36 8.62 -5.40
CA ARG A 21 -19.16 9.10 -4.03
C ARG A 21 -19.10 7.95 -3.02
N ALA A 22 -19.99 6.97 -3.12
CA ALA A 22 -19.99 5.78 -2.28
C ALA A 22 -18.69 4.98 -2.45
N LEU A 23 -18.18 4.86 -3.67
CA LEU A 23 -16.89 4.21 -3.94
C LEU A 23 -15.71 4.94 -3.30
N LEU A 24 -15.72 6.27 -3.26
CA LEU A 24 -14.67 7.04 -2.58
C LEU A 24 -14.67 6.77 -1.07
N TYR A 25 -15.83 6.70 -0.43
CA TYR A 25 -15.93 6.30 0.99
C TYR A 25 -15.43 4.86 1.23
N CYS A 26 -15.77 3.94 0.34
CA CYS A 26 -15.26 2.56 0.40
C CYS A 26 -13.72 2.50 0.25
N ALA A 27 -13.18 3.34 -0.62
CA ALA A 27 -11.73 3.43 -0.82
C ALA A 27 -11.01 4.06 0.39
N GLU A 28 -11.60 5.07 1.01
CA GLU A 28 -11.11 5.67 2.25
C GLU A 28 -11.10 4.65 3.39
N TYR A 29 -12.17 3.88 3.55
CA TYR A 29 -12.23 2.78 4.50
C TYR A 29 -11.13 1.74 4.27
N LEU A 30 -10.96 1.28 3.02
CA LEU A 30 -9.91 0.32 2.67
C LEU A 30 -8.50 0.90 2.90
N GLN A 31 -8.28 2.17 2.55
CA GLN A 31 -7.04 2.89 2.84
C GLN A 31 -6.72 2.86 4.33
N TRP A 32 -7.69 3.17 5.18
CA TRP A 32 -7.52 3.16 6.62
C TRP A 32 -7.16 1.76 7.13
N LYS A 33 -7.86 0.73 6.68
CA LYS A 33 -7.60 -0.67 7.06
C LYS A 33 -6.19 -1.14 6.63
N ILE A 34 -5.74 -0.76 5.45
CA ILE A 34 -4.38 -1.09 4.99
C ILE A 34 -3.33 -0.36 5.84
N ARG A 35 -3.56 0.90 6.19
CA ARG A 35 -2.65 1.67 7.06
C ARG A 35 -2.56 1.04 8.45
N GLU A 36 -3.68 0.71 9.07
CA GLU A 36 -3.77 0.05 10.37
C GLU A 36 -2.95 -1.25 10.39
N GLU A 37 -3.13 -2.11 9.39
CA GLU A 37 -2.40 -3.38 9.28
C GLU A 37 -0.89 -3.19 9.06
N ILE A 38 -0.48 -2.19 8.28
CA ILE A 38 0.92 -1.86 8.07
C ILE A 38 1.58 -1.37 9.36
N GLU A 39 0.88 -0.58 10.16
CA GLU A 39 1.38 -0.07 11.44
C GLU A 39 1.60 -1.19 12.45
N VAL A 40 0.71 -2.17 12.49
CA VAL A 40 0.84 -3.34 13.39
C VAL A 40 1.94 -4.29 12.93
N ASP A 41 1.98 -4.64 11.64
CA ASP A 41 2.83 -5.73 11.12
C ASP A 41 4.27 -5.29 10.81
N SER A 42 4.54 -4.00 10.58
CA SER A 42 5.86 -3.61 10.06
C SER A 42 6.17 -2.13 10.19
N TYR A 43 5.96 -1.58 11.34
CA TYR A 43 6.37 -0.19 11.60
C TYR A 43 7.89 -0.07 11.64
N ASP A 44 8.49 0.58 10.63
CA ASP A 44 9.89 1.05 10.66
C ASP A 44 9.90 2.59 10.79
N THR A 45 9.61 3.29 9.69
CA THR A 45 9.54 4.76 9.67
C THR A 45 8.11 5.29 9.55
N GLY A 46 7.14 4.43 9.36
CA GLY A 46 5.75 4.77 9.05
C GLY A 46 5.55 5.36 7.65
N ASN A 47 6.61 5.47 6.83
CA ASN A 47 6.50 6.06 5.50
C ASN A 47 5.53 5.31 4.60
N LEU A 48 5.52 3.97 4.66
CA LEU A 48 4.59 3.18 3.85
C LEU A 48 3.15 3.44 4.26
N ALA A 49 2.82 3.38 5.55
CA ALA A 49 1.47 3.65 6.02
C ALA A 49 0.98 5.05 5.58
N ARG A 50 1.83 6.08 5.76
CA ARG A 50 1.51 7.46 5.36
C ARG A 50 1.37 7.64 3.85
N SER A 51 2.04 6.83 3.04
CA SER A 51 2.02 6.94 1.58
C SER A 51 0.80 6.29 0.92
N ILE A 52 0.02 5.49 1.68
CA ILE A 52 -1.20 4.88 1.14
C ILE A 52 -2.20 5.98 0.85
N THR A 53 -2.69 6.00 -0.38
CA THR A 53 -3.70 6.95 -0.85
C THR A 53 -4.71 6.26 -1.75
N TYR A 54 -5.81 6.93 -2.03
CA TYR A 54 -6.77 6.47 -3.02
C TYR A 54 -7.01 7.56 -4.08
N ARG A 55 -7.42 7.15 -5.26
CA ARG A 55 -7.78 8.05 -6.36
C ARG A 55 -8.87 7.45 -7.22
N GLN A 56 -9.74 8.30 -7.72
CA GLN A 56 -10.67 7.91 -8.77
C GLN A 56 -9.93 7.90 -10.12
N VAL A 57 -10.01 6.76 -10.81
CA VAL A 57 -9.36 6.56 -12.12
C VAL A 57 -10.34 6.82 -13.25
N SER A 58 -11.58 6.37 -13.08
CA SER A 58 -12.69 6.58 -14.00
C SER A 58 -14.02 6.45 -13.26
N ASP A 59 -15.14 6.67 -13.98
CA ASP A 59 -16.46 6.39 -13.43
C ASP A 59 -16.56 4.93 -12.98
N GLY A 60 -16.95 4.72 -11.73
CA GLY A 60 -17.09 3.39 -11.15
C GLY A 60 -15.77 2.69 -10.77
N VAL A 61 -14.62 3.36 -10.89
CA VAL A 61 -13.31 2.77 -10.55
C VAL A 61 -12.50 3.69 -9.64
N VAL A 62 -12.20 3.19 -8.44
CA VAL A 62 -11.30 3.84 -7.47
C VAL A 62 -10.17 2.88 -7.11
N GLU A 63 -8.96 3.36 -7.14
CA GLU A 63 -7.75 2.62 -6.76
C GLU A 63 -7.26 3.07 -5.38
N VAL A 64 -6.80 2.10 -4.58
CA VAL A 64 -6.09 2.33 -3.32
C VAL A 64 -4.69 1.76 -3.43
N GLY A 65 -3.68 2.55 -3.11
CA GLY A 65 -2.30 2.10 -3.29
C GLY A 65 -1.26 3.10 -2.78
N THR A 66 -0.02 2.87 -3.17
CA THR A 66 1.13 3.71 -2.87
C THR A 66 2.03 3.82 -4.08
N ASN A 67 2.78 4.92 -4.19
CA ASN A 67 3.80 5.13 -5.21
C ASN A 67 5.23 4.84 -4.72
N LEU A 68 5.40 4.26 -3.53
CA LEU A 68 6.74 3.93 -3.01
C LEU A 68 7.33 2.73 -3.75
N GLU A 69 8.53 2.90 -4.28
CA GLU A 69 9.24 1.90 -5.10
C GLU A 69 9.48 0.57 -4.37
N TYR A 70 9.63 0.59 -3.05
CA TYR A 70 9.86 -0.63 -2.27
C TYR A 70 8.57 -1.37 -1.87
N ALA A 71 7.40 -0.76 -2.06
CA ALA A 71 6.12 -1.36 -1.68
C ALA A 71 5.84 -2.69 -2.39
N PRO A 72 6.13 -2.86 -3.70
CA PRO A 72 6.00 -4.15 -4.37
C PRO A 72 6.89 -5.25 -3.78
N VAL A 73 8.12 -4.91 -3.38
CA VAL A 73 9.02 -5.88 -2.72
C VAL A 73 8.45 -6.34 -1.39
N ARG A 74 7.84 -5.44 -0.64
CA ARG A 74 7.18 -5.78 0.61
C ARG A 74 5.93 -6.62 0.39
N GLU A 75 5.12 -6.29 -0.59
CA GLU A 75 3.88 -7.01 -0.89
C GLU A 75 4.16 -8.42 -1.44
N TYR A 76 4.95 -8.50 -2.52
CA TYR A 76 5.17 -9.73 -3.27
C TYR A 76 6.47 -10.44 -2.92
N GLY A 77 7.35 -9.77 -2.18
CA GLY A 77 8.68 -10.27 -1.91
C GLY A 77 9.67 -10.03 -3.04
N ARG A 78 10.84 -10.63 -2.91
CA ARG A 78 11.91 -10.57 -3.90
C ARG A 78 12.50 -11.97 -4.09
N LYS A 79 12.60 -12.40 -5.33
CA LYS A 79 13.23 -13.68 -5.66
C LYS A 79 14.74 -13.67 -5.35
N PRO A 80 15.34 -14.83 -5.01
CA PRO A 80 16.79 -14.97 -4.94
C PRO A 80 17.48 -14.60 -6.25
N GLY A 81 18.79 -14.34 -6.21
CA GLY A 81 19.64 -14.15 -7.37
C GLY A 81 20.07 -12.70 -7.63
N THR A 82 19.46 -11.71 -6.97
CA THR A 82 19.84 -10.31 -7.20
C THR A 82 20.30 -9.64 -5.91
N PHE A 83 21.46 -9.01 -5.95
CA PHE A 83 22.01 -8.23 -4.84
C PHE A 83 21.16 -6.96 -4.65
N PRO A 84 20.75 -6.62 -3.41
CA PRO A 84 20.04 -5.37 -3.14
C PRO A 84 20.99 -4.17 -3.22
N ASN A 85 20.43 -2.96 -3.34
CA ASN A 85 21.21 -1.73 -3.20
C ASN A 85 21.72 -1.62 -1.75
N LEU A 86 23.03 -1.52 -1.58
CA LEU A 86 23.69 -1.49 -0.28
C LEU A 86 23.36 -0.22 0.50
N ASP A 87 23.28 0.93 -0.16
CA ASP A 87 22.93 2.21 0.48
C ASP A 87 21.52 2.16 1.08
N ALA A 88 20.57 1.50 0.40
CA ALA A 88 19.22 1.33 0.93
C ALA A 88 19.20 0.51 2.24
N LEU A 89 20.15 -0.37 2.45
CA LEU A 89 20.27 -1.17 3.67
C LEU A 89 20.93 -0.41 4.83
N VAL A 90 21.75 0.61 4.56
CA VAL A 90 22.48 1.36 5.60
C VAL A 90 21.50 1.99 6.59
N GLY A 91 20.56 2.80 6.09
CA GLY A 91 19.59 3.47 6.95
C GLY A 91 18.71 2.50 7.75
N TRP A 92 18.28 1.40 7.13
CA TRP A 92 17.51 0.36 7.79
C TRP A 92 18.33 -0.32 8.90
N SER A 93 19.57 -0.74 8.62
CA SER A 93 20.43 -1.41 9.58
C SER A 93 20.80 -0.50 10.76
N ALA A 94 21.01 0.80 10.53
CA ALA A 94 21.25 1.78 11.58
C ALA A 94 20.07 1.87 12.56
N ARG A 95 18.83 1.97 12.03
CA ARG A 95 17.63 2.03 12.88
C ARG A 95 17.39 0.75 13.70
N HIS A 96 17.84 -0.39 13.19
CA HIS A 96 17.71 -1.68 13.87
C HIS A 96 18.92 -2.03 14.76
N GLY A 97 19.82 -1.08 15.00
CA GLY A 97 20.97 -1.28 15.90
C GLY A 97 21.99 -2.30 15.40
N MET A 98 22.06 -2.53 14.09
CA MET A 98 22.97 -3.52 13.49
C MET A 98 24.35 -2.95 13.16
N LEU A 99 24.51 -1.63 13.24
CA LEU A 99 25.77 -0.95 13.01
C LEU A 99 26.46 -0.64 14.34
N ILE A 100 27.74 -0.98 14.44
CA ILE A 100 28.55 -0.83 15.67
C ILE A 100 29.11 0.59 15.77
N TYR A 101 29.64 1.10 14.68
CA TYR A 101 30.29 2.40 14.61
C TYR A 101 29.36 3.49 14.11
N GLY A 102 28.17 3.14 13.67
CA GLY A 102 27.08 3.95 13.13
C GLY A 102 27.49 5.39 12.84
N GLY A 103 27.02 5.95 11.79
CA GLY A 103 27.31 7.34 11.45
C GLY A 103 26.06 7.99 10.89
N ALA A 104 26.04 9.30 10.83
CA ALA A 104 25.01 10.06 10.15
C ALA A 104 25.13 9.93 8.61
N THR A 105 25.58 8.76 8.12
CA THR A 105 25.76 8.49 6.69
C THR A 105 24.68 7.55 6.19
N SER A 106 24.21 7.79 4.98
CA SER A 106 23.33 6.90 4.22
C SER A 106 24.10 6.13 3.13
N SER A 107 25.41 6.38 2.98
CA SER A 107 26.24 5.74 1.95
C SER A 107 27.02 4.57 2.54
N TYR A 108 26.98 3.44 1.84
CA TYR A 108 27.76 2.23 2.16
C TYR A 108 29.26 2.49 2.18
N ASP A 109 29.77 3.25 1.20
CA ASP A 109 31.20 3.51 1.09
C ASP A 109 31.75 4.42 2.19
N ALA A 110 30.90 5.22 2.82
CA ALA A 110 31.27 6.08 3.94
C ALA A 110 31.26 5.38 5.31
N LEU A 111 30.78 4.12 5.38
CA LEU A 111 30.75 3.35 6.61
C LEU A 111 32.14 2.86 7.03
N HIS A 112 32.30 2.68 8.32
CA HIS A 112 33.44 1.92 8.88
C HIS A 112 33.46 0.49 8.30
N TYR A 113 34.66 -0.09 8.09
CA TYR A 113 34.81 -1.38 7.40
C TYR A 113 34.03 -2.53 8.06
N LYS A 114 33.89 -2.54 9.39
CA LYS A 114 33.11 -3.57 10.12
C LYS A 114 31.62 -3.44 9.83
N ASP A 115 31.10 -2.23 9.76
CA ASP A 115 29.70 -1.96 9.42
C ASP A 115 29.43 -2.29 7.95
N ARG A 116 30.39 -2.00 7.04
CA ARG A 116 30.32 -2.46 5.64
C ARG A 116 30.21 -3.98 5.54
N SER A 117 30.99 -4.72 6.35
CA SER A 117 30.91 -6.18 6.39
C SER A 117 29.52 -6.66 6.84
N THR A 118 28.93 -6.01 7.83
CA THR A 118 27.57 -6.31 8.28
C THR A 118 26.54 -6.11 7.18
N ILE A 119 26.57 -4.94 6.53
CA ILE A 119 25.67 -4.63 5.40
C ILE A 119 25.85 -5.65 4.25
N TYR A 120 27.10 -5.98 3.92
CA TYR A 120 27.39 -6.95 2.87
C TYR A 120 26.81 -8.34 3.20
N LEU A 121 26.93 -8.81 4.45
CA LEU A 121 26.39 -10.10 4.86
C LEU A 121 24.86 -10.13 4.81
N ILE A 122 24.19 -9.04 5.19
CA ILE A 122 22.74 -8.87 5.06
C ILE A 122 22.35 -8.93 3.56
N ALA A 123 23.02 -8.16 2.72
CA ALA A 123 22.77 -8.12 1.29
C ALA A 123 22.99 -9.49 0.63
N ARG A 124 24.05 -10.20 1.02
CA ARG A 124 24.32 -11.57 0.56
C ARG A 124 23.23 -12.54 0.97
N ALA A 125 22.74 -12.44 2.22
CA ALA A 125 21.64 -13.28 2.71
C ALA A 125 20.36 -13.02 1.89
N ILE A 126 20.05 -11.75 1.58
CA ILE A 126 18.94 -11.37 0.71
C ILE A 126 19.14 -11.91 -0.72
N ALA A 127 20.35 -11.82 -1.26
CA ALA A 127 20.65 -12.33 -2.60
C ALA A 127 20.48 -13.86 -2.70
N ILE A 128 20.82 -14.59 -1.63
CA ILE A 128 20.71 -16.07 -1.60
C ILE A 128 19.27 -16.52 -1.32
N ARG A 129 18.58 -15.91 -0.37
CA ARG A 129 17.27 -16.38 0.14
C ARG A 129 16.08 -15.65 -0.49
N GLY A 130 16.31 -14.47 -1.06
CA GLY A 130 15.24 -13.53 -1.40
C GLY A 130 14.63 -12.85 -0.17
N ILE A 131 13.50 -12.20 -0.39
CA ILE A 131 12.66 -11.61 0.66
C ILE A 131 11.27 -12.19 0.53
N LYS A 132 10.71 -12.73 1.59
CA LYS A 132 9.32 -13.21 1.60
C LYS A 132 8.38 -12.00 1.61
N GLY A 133 7.42 -11.95 0.70
CA GLY A 133 6.38 -10.93 0.68
C GLY A 133 5.44 -11.06 1.88
N LYS A 134 4.91 -9.93 2.32
CA LYS A 134 3.94 -9.86 3.43
C LYS A 134 2.50 -10.05 2.94
N GLY A 135 2.20 -9.68 1.70
CA GLY A 135 0.87 -9.76 1.11
C GLY A 135 -0.18 -8.93 1.85
N THR A 136 0.23 -7.80 2.41
CA THR A 136 -0.62 -7.00 3.31
C THR A 136 -1.85 -6.45 2.58
N PHE A 137 -1.67 -5.89 1.40
CA PHE A 137 -2.78 -5.33 0.62
C PHE A 137 -3.78 -6.42 0.23
N GLN A 138 -3.28 -7.55 -0.31
CA GLN A 138 -4.13 -8.66 -0.70
C GLN A 138 -4.87 -9.28 0.49
N ARG A 139 -4.20 -9.42 1.62
CA ARG A 139 -4.78 -9.98 2.85
C ARG A 139 -5.90 -9.07 3.38
N VAL A 140 -5.64 -7.78 3.55
CA VAL A 140 -6.63 -6.81 4.02
C VAL A 140 -7.81 -6.72 3.07
N TYR A 141 -7.57 -6.64 1.76
CA TYR A 141 -8.67 -6.63 0.78
C TYR A 141 -9.56 -7.86 0.90
N ASN A 142 -8.96 -9.06 1.01
CA ASN A 142 -9.74 -10.29 1.13
C ASN A 142 -10.55 -10.34 2.43
N GLN A 143 -10.01 -9.83 3.54
CA GLN A 143 -10.69 -9.76 4.83
C GLN A 143 -11.84 -8.75 4.82
N GLU A 144 -11.62 -7.60 4.21
CA GLU A 144 -12.57 -6.48 4.25
C GLU A 144 -13.54 -6.45 3.06
N LYS A 145 -13.38 -7.32 2.08
CA LYS A 145 -14.20 -7.32 0.86
C LYS A 145 -15.71 -7.29 1.13
N GLN A 146 -16.19 -8.11 2.08
CA GLN A 146 -17.63 -8.15 2.40
C GLN A 146 -18.08 -6.88 3.12
N ASN A 147 -17.25 -6.32 4.00
CA ASN A 147 -17.53 -5.07 4.69
C ASN A 147 -17.61 -3.90 3.72
N ILE A 148 -16.73 -3.87 2.70
CA ILE A 148 -16.74 -2.85 1.63
C ILE A 148 -18.04 -2.95 0.82
N ILE A 149 -18.47 -4.16 0.45
CA ILE A 149 -19.72 -4.37 -0.29
C ILE A 149 -20.93 -3.90 0.54
N ASN A 150 -20.97 -4.26 1.82
CA ASN A 150 -22.05 -3.85 2.72
C ASN A 150 -22.09 -2.32 2.87
N LEU A 151 -20.91 -1.69 3.10
CA LEU A 151 -20.79 -0.24 3.21
C LEU A 151 -21.28 0.47 1.94
N PHE A 152 -20.89 -0.03 0.76
CA PHE A 152 -21.36 0.52 -0.51
C PHE A 152 -22.89 0.44 -0.63
N ASN A 153 -23.48 -0.73 -0.33
CA ASN A 153 -24.91 -0.94 -0.41
C ASN A 153 -25.68 -0.03 0.57
N ASP A 154 -25.19 0.12 1.79
CA ASP A 154 -25.79 0.99 2.82
C ASP A 154 -25.75 2.47 2.39
N LEU A 155 -24.62 2.92 1.82
CA LEU A 155 -24.49 4.29 1.31
C LEU A 155 -25.44 4.55 0.13
N MET A 156 -25.65 3.57 -0.73
CA MET A 156 -26.62 3.68 -1.84
C MET A 156 -28.05 3.63 -1.37
N ALA A 157 -28.40 2.75 -0.42
CA ALA A 157 -29.76 2.61 0.09
C ALA A 157 -30.24 3.86 0.84
N ASN A 158 -29.38 4.47 1.67
CA ASN A 158 -29.71 5.68 2.45
C ASN A 158 -29.96 6.94 1.61
N LYS A 159 -29.65 6.90 0.32
CA LYS A 159 -29.88 8.01 -0.61
C LYS A 159 -31.31 8.02 -1.20
N TRP A 160 -32.03 6.91 -1.06
CA TRP A 160 -33.33 6.70 -1.69
C TRP A 160 -34.48 6.60 -0.68
N GLN A 161 -34.22 6.87 0.58
CA GLN A 161 -35.20 7.08 1.64
C GLN A 161 -35.46 8.57 1.85
#